data_5c7d594da772b5fc540c8f2bb00b7fe7
#
_entry.id   5c7d594da772b5fc540c8f2bb00b7fe7
#
_cell.length_a   1.000
_cell.length_b   1.000
_cell.length_c   1.000
_cell.angle_alpha   90.00
_cell.angle_beta   90.00
_cell.angle_gamma   90.00
#
_symmetry.space_group_name_H-M   'P 1'
#
loop_
_entity.id
_entity.type
_entity.pdbx_description
1 polymer ?
#
loop_
_entity_poly.entity_id
_entity_poly.type
_entity_poly.pdbx_seq_one_letter_code
_entity_poly.pdbx_strand_id
1 'polypeptide(L)'
;MIPKKILSCAFAVLISLSVYGSEYKFNFVMHSDTNNAFWAAVYKGFMDACKQVDADCQMLTLTGDGDQQEQLQNFESSIAQGVDGIITTITNPTIFDKAVDEALSKGIPVITANTDDPEGAAGSNRLAYVGQDLEAAGYELAATLSKQFPSGDVHVLIGVADMNQSWAYTRGNGIARFMEDYKSANPGRKITYEKIESGLDLSTVGNRVAAYVQAN
;
A
#
# COMPACT_ATOMS: atom_id res chain seq x y z
N MET A 1 -27.59 -31.89 -77.03
CA MET A 1 -27.92 -30.84 -76.00
C MET A 1 -27.42 -31.32 -74.66
N ILE A 2 -26.35 -30.72 -74.18
CA ILE A 2 -25.72 -31.05 -72.90
C ILE A 2 -25.94 -29.83 -71.94
N PRO A 3 -26.53 -30.02 -70.77
CA PRO A 3 -26.76 -28.92 -69.87
C PRO A 3 -25.46 -28.55 -69.13
N LYS A 4 -25.07 -27.28 -69.21
CA LYS A 4 -23.97 -26.70 -68.44
C LYS A 4 -24.32 -26.60 -66.91
N LYS A 5 -23.64 -27.41 -66.11
CA LYS A 5 -23.67 -27.23 -64.63
C LYS A 5 -22.81 -26.04 -64.29
N ILE A 6 -23.44 -25.00 -63.74
CA ILE A 6 -22.76 -23.83 -63.12
C ILE A 6 -22.31 -24.25 -61.71
N LEU A 7 -21.02 -24.40 -61.55
CA LEU A 7 -20.37 -24.62 -60.24
C LEU A 7 -20.19 -23.27 -59.53
N SER A 8 -21.06 -23.00 -58.56
CA SER A 8 -21.00 -21.76 -57.74
C SER A 8 -19.99 -22.02 -56.63
N CYS A 9 -18.78 -21.44 -56.74
CA CYS A 9 -17.80 -21.39 -55.66
C CYS A 9 -18.23 -20.31 -54.66
N ALA A 10 -18.79 -20.70 -53.54
CA ALA A 10 -18.98 -19.80 -52.39
C ALA A 10 -17.63 -19.60 -51.72
N PHE A 11 -17.06 -18.40 -51.86
CA PHE A 11 -15.85 -17.97 -51.15
C PHE A 11 -16.29 -17.56 -49.74
N ALA A 12 -16.11 -18.42 -48.75
CA ALA A 12 -16.30 -18.09 -47.35
C ALA A 12 -15.11 -17.24 -46.90
N VAL A 13 -15.32 -15.91 -46.78
CA VAL A 13 -14.37 -15.02 -46.15
C VAL A 13 -14.46 -15.22 -44.63
N LEU A 14 -13.51 -15.97 -44.09
CA LEU A 14 -13.29 -16.05 -42.66
C LEU A 14 -12.70 -14.71 -42.20
N ILE A 15 -13.54 -13.80 -41.70
CA ILE A 15 -13.10 -12.63 -40.95
C ILE A 15 -12.65 -13.15 -39.60
N SER A 16 -11.34 -13.33 -39.42
CA SER A 16 -10.72 -13.50 -38.09
C SER A 16 -10.89 -12.20 -37.35
N LEU A 17 -11.87 -12.11 -36.47
CA LEU A 17 -11.95 -11.11 -35.45
C LEU A 17 -10.74 -11.33 -34.53
N SER A 18 -9.67 -10.59 -34.76
CA SER A 18 -8.60 -10.44 -33.76
C SER A 18 -9.24 -9.77 -32.55
N VAL A 19 -9.52 -10.54 -31.51
CA VAL A 19 -9.80 -9.99 -30.18
C VAL A 19 -8.47 -9.38 -29.74
N TYR A 20 -8.33 -8.08 -29.87
CA TYR A 20 -7.26 -7.35 -29.22
C TYR A 20 -7.54 -7.44 -27.72
N GLY A 21 -6.93 -8.43 -27.08
CA GLY A 21 -6.76 -8.38 -25.63
C GLY A 21 -5.81 -7.22 -25.28
N SER A 22 -5.93 -6.63 -24.10
CA SER A 22 -5.00 -5.63 -23.65
C SER A 22 -3.57 -6.18 -23.72
N GLU A 23 -2.62 -5.32 -24.14
CA GLU A 23 -1.23 -5.71 -24.36
C GLU A 23 -0.52 -6.04 -23.04
N TYR A 24 -0.93 -5.40 -21.93
CA TYR A 24 -0.28 -5.52 -20.63
C TYR A 24 -1.27 -5.95 -19.54
N LYS A 25 -0.72 -6.65 -18.52
CA LYS A 25 -1.44 -7.08 -17.32
C LYS A 25 -0.72 -6.57 -16.08
N PHE A 26 -1.43 -5.85 -15.22
CA PHE A 26 -0.87 -5.36 -13.97
C PHE A 26 -1.73 -5.77 -12.77
N ASN A 27 -1.08 -6.29 -11.74
CA ASN A 27 -1.72 -6.56 -10.47
C ASN A 27 -1.26 -5.55 -9.41
N PHE A 28 -2.23 -5.03 -8.64
CA PHE A 28 -1.95 -4.26 -7.43
C PHE A 28 -2.33 -5.10 -6.22
N VAL A 29 -1.33 -5.56 -5.48
CA VAL A 29 -1.48 -6.38 -4.28
C VAL A 29 -1.42 -5.48 -3.06
N MET A 30 -2.54 -5.28 -2.40
CA MET A 30 -2.66 -4.36 -1.27
C MET A 30 -2.76 -5.10 0.07
N HIS A 31 -2.48 -4.38 1.18
CA HIS A 31 -2.49 -4.93 2.54
C HIS A 31 -3.81 -4.72 3.30
N SER A 32 -4.88 -4.37 2.61
CA SER A 32 -6.15 -4.03 3.22
C SER A 32 -7.31 -4.68 2.50
N ASP A 33 -8.46 -4.71 3.16
CA ASP A 33 -9.72 -5.14 2.58
C ASP A 33 -10.41 -4.01 1.76
N THR A 34 -11.56 -4.30 1.21
CA THR A 34 -12.35 -3.35 0.40
C THR A 34 -13.16 -2.36 1.23
N ASN A 35 -13.23 -2.51 2.56
CA ASN A 35 -14.08 -1.69 3.43
C ASN A 35 -13.41 -0.35 3.78
N ASN A 36 -12.10 -0.24 3.59
CA ASN A 36 -11.36 0.97 3.88
C ASN A 36 -11.55 2.02 2.76
N ALA A 37 -12.24 3.13 3.09
CA ALA A 37 -12.56 4.20 2.14
C ALA A 37 -11.34 4.85 1.48
N PHE A 38 -10.16 4.82 2.11
CA PHE A 38 -8.91 5.30 1.51
C PHE A 38 -8.61 4.53 0.21
N TRP A 39 -8.75 3.20 0.24
CA TRP A 39 -8.44 2.35 -0.89
C TRP A 39 -9.41 2.50 -2.06
N ALA A 40 -10.63 2.99 -1.83
CA ALA A 40 -11.56 3.29 -2.91
C ALA A 40 -11.03 4.37 -3.87
N ALA A 41 -10.36 5.40 -3.34
CA ALA A 41 -9.73 6.44 -4.15
C ALA A 41 -8.51 5.90 -4.91
N VAL A 42 -7.69 5.07 -4.25
CA VAL A 42 -6.52 4.42 -4.88
C VAL A 42 -6.97 3.48 -6.00
N TYR A 43 -7.98 2.65 -5.75
CA TYR A 43 -8.57 1.77 -6.75
C TYR A 43 -9.03 2.54 -7.99
N LYS A 44 -9.78 3.62 -7.78
CA LYS A 44 -10.24 4.46 -8.89
C LYS A 44 -9.06 4.99 -9.72
N GLY A 45 -8.03 5.55 -9.07
CA GLY A 45 -6.85 6.08 -9.74
C GLY A 45 -6.09 5.00 -10.52
N PHE A 46 -5.93 3.82 -9.93
CA PHE A 46 -5.28 2.68 -10.58
C PHE A 46 -6.06 2.24 -11.83
N MET A 47 -7.38 2.04 -11.73
CA MET A 47 -8.21 1.63 -12.86
C MET A 47 -8.29 2.70 -13.95
N ASP A 48 -8.30 3.99 -13.59
CA ASP A 48 -8.26 5.09 -14.56
C ASP A 48 -6.92 5.10 -15.33
N ALA A 49 -5.80 4.85 -14.65
CA ALA A 49 -4.49 4.75 -15.28
C ALA A 49 -4.41 3.54 -16.23
N CYS A 50 -4.88 2.38 -15.80
CA CYS A 50 -4.94 1.17 -16.62
C CYS A 50 -5.74 1.36 -17.91
N LYS A 51 -6.88 2.02 -17.80
CA LYS A 51 -7.70 2.36 -18.97
C LYS A 51 -6.97 3.29 -19.95
N GLN A 52 -6.14 4.22 -19.46
CA GLN A 52 -5.39 5.13 -20.32
C GLN A 52 -4.33 4.43 -21.16
N VAL A 53 -3.78 3.33 -20.65
CA VAL A 53 -2.73 2.53 -21.34
C VAL A 53 -3.25 1.24 -21.94
N ASP A 54 -4.58 1.04 -21.93
CA ASP A 54 -5.26 -0.18 -22.45
C ASP A 54 -4.71 -1.46 -21.80
N ALA A 55 -4.47 -1.42 -20.47
CA ALA A 55 -3.98 -2.56 -19.71
C ALA A 55 -5.11 -3.31 -19.01
N ASP A 56 -4.96 -4.64 -18.89
CA ASP A 56 -5.78 -5.51 -18.03
C ASP A 56 -5.23 -5.43 -16.60
N CYS A 57 -6.02 -4.90 -15.69
CA CYS A 57 -5.57 -4.59 -14.34
C CYS A 57 -6.46 -5.19 -13.28
N GLN A 58 -5.84 -5.74 -12.25
CA GLN A 58 -6.53 -6.27 -11.09
C GLN A 58 -5.96 -5.72 -9.79
N MET A 59 -6.83 -5.27 -8.89
CA MET A 59 -6.45 -4.98 -7.50
C MET A 59 -6.83 -6.19 -6.64
N LEU A 60 -5.81 -6.80 -6.02
CA LEU A 60 -5.96 -7.94 -5.13
C LEU A 60 -6.04 -7.45 -3.69
N THR A 61 -7.20 -7.64 -3.09
CA THR A 61 -7.53 -7.22 -1.74
C THR A 61 -7.45 -8.39 -0.77
N LEU A 62 -7.46 -8.10 0.53
CA LEU A 62 -7.50 -9.11 1.57
C LEU A 62 -8.92 -9.38 2.03
N THR A 63 -9.13 -10.54 2.62
CA THR A 63 -10.38 -10.90 3.32
C THR A 63 -10.45 -10.24 4.70
N GLY A 64 -9.29 -9.98 5.31
CA GLY A 64 -9.13 -9.27 6.57
C GLY A 64 -7.99 -8.28 6.51
N ASP A 65 -8.17 -7.11 7.14
CA ASP A 65 -7.18 -6.04 7.10
C ASP A 65 -5.87 -6.49 7.76
N GLY A 66 -4.75 -6.30 7.06
CA GLY A 66 -3.41 -6.60 7.58
C GLY A 66 -2.97 -8.06 7.55
N ASP A 67 -3.69 -8.97 6.89
CA ASP A 67 -3.23 -10.37 6.72
C ASP A 67 -2.06 -10.44 5.73
N GLN A 68 -0.85 -10.40 6.30
CA GLN A 68 0.39 -10.41 5.52
C GLN A 68 0.62 -11.73 4.78
N GLN A 69 0.08 -12.85 5.26
CA GLN A 69 0.22 -14.14 4.60
C GLN A 69 -0.68 -14.21 3.37
N GLU A 70 -1.92 -13.75 3.47
CA GLU A 70 -2.83 -13.65 2.32
C GLU A 70 -2.26 -12.67 1.29
N GLN A 71 -1.68 -11.53 1.74
CA GLN A 71 -1.02 -10.59 0.84
C GLN A 71 0.14 -11.24 0.08
N LEU A 72 0.99 -11.99 0.76
CA LEU A 72 2.10 -12.72 0.13
C LEU A 72 1.59 -13.75 -0.90
N GLN A 73 0.53 -14.52 -0.57
CA GLN A 73 -0.09 -15.47 -1.49
C GLN A 73 -0.64 -14.77 -2.75
N ASN A 74 -1.25 -13.61 -2.60
CA ASN A 74 -1.72 -12.79 -3.71
C ASN A 74 -0.56 -12.31 -4.60
N PHE A 75 0.57 -11.95 -3.99
CA PHE A 75 1.78 -11.56 -4.71
C PHE A 75 2.37 -12.74 -5.49
N GLU A 76 2.56 -13.89 -4.85
CA GLU A 76 3.06 -15.11 -5.49
C GLU A 76 2.13 -15.61 -6.60
N SER A 77 0.81 -15.49 -6.41
CA SER A 77 -0.19 -15.78 -7.44
C SER A 77 -0.02 -14.87 -8.66
N SER A 78 0.29 -13.59 -8.45
CA SER A 78 0.55 -12.64 -9.55
C SER A 78 1.81 -13.04 -10.34
N ILE A 79 2.86 -13.48 -9.65
CA ILE A 79 4.07 -14.03 -10.31
C ILE A 79 3.71 -15.28 -11.14
N ALA A 80 2.92 -16.18 -10.57
CA ALA A 80 2.52 -17.42 -11.25
C ALA A 80 1.62 -17.17 -12.48
N GLN A 81 0.82 -16.10 -12.46
CA GLN A 81 0.00 -15.66 -13.60
C GLN A 81 0.84 -15.03 -14.72
N GLY A 82 2.11 -14.67 -14.46
CA GLY A 82 2.97 -14.05 -15.45
C GLY A 82 2.48 -12.67 -15.87
N VAL A 83 2.08 -11.83 -14.91
CA VAL A 83 1.71 -10.44 -15.19
C VAL A 83 2.91 -9.61 -15.65
N ASP A 84 2.67 -8.51 -16.35
CA ASP A 84 3.71 -7.63 -16.88
C ASP A 84 4.26 -6.64 -15.85
N GLY A 85 3.62 -6.56 -14.68
CA GLY A 85 4.12 -5.78 -13.55
C GLY A 85 3.26 -5.94 -12.31
N ILE A 86 3.90 -5.79 -11.16
CA ILE A 86 3.26 -5.85 -9.85
C ILE A 86 3.45 -4.53 -9.11
N ILE A 87 2.35 -3.95 -8.66
CA ILE A 87 2.35 -2.90 -7.66
C ILE A 87 2.01 -3.57 -6.33
N THR A 88 2.74 -3.26 -5.26
CA THR A 88 2.42 -3.81 -3.93
C THR A 88 2.64 -2.77 -2.83
N THR A 89 2.21 -3.11 -1.63
CA THR A 89 2.55 -2.40 -0.40
C THR A 89 3.45 -3.31 0.43
N ILE A 90 4.56 -2.80 0.98
CA ILE A 90 5.42 -3.56 1.88
C ILE A 90 5.15 -3.12 3.31
N THR A 91 4.38 -3.93 4.04
CA THR A 91 4.00 -3.65 5.44
C THR A 91 4.91 -4.32 6.46
N ASN A 92 5.70 -5.29 6.01
CA ASN A 92 6.69 -5.99 6.81
C ASN A 92 8.01 -6.05 6.03
N PRO A 93 9.15 -5.66 6.63
CA PRO A 93 10.41 -5.48 5.93
C PRO A 93 11.05 -6.77 5.38
N THR A 94 10.61 -7.95 5.80
CA THR A 94 11.30 -9.21 5.44
C THR A 94 10.43 -10.22 4.71
N ILE A 95 9.11 -10.13 4.82
CA ILE A 95 8.21 -11.15 4.26
C ILE A 95 8.24 -11.14 2.73
N PHE A 96 8.40 -9.97 2.11
CA PHE A 96 8.26 -9.80 0.66
C PHE A 96 9.57 -9.90 -0.11
N ASP A 97 10.75 -9.85 0.53
CA ASP A 97 12.05 -9.78 -0.14
C ASP A 97 12.24 -10.89 -1.18
N LYS A 98 12.00 -12.14 -0.77
CA LYS A 98 12.13 -13.29 -1.67
C LYS A 98 11.17 -13.25 -2.84
N ALA A 99 9.93 -12.83 -2.59
CA ALA A 99 8.90 -12.76 -3.63
C ALA A 99 9.20 -11.63 -4.62
N VAL A 100 9.69 -10.48 -4.15
CA VAL A 100 10.17 -9.39 -4.99
C VAL A 100 11.34 -9.85 -5.88
N ASP A 101 12.34 -10.52 -5.29
CA ASP A 101 13.49 -11.06 -6.03
C ASP A 101 13.06 -12.10 -7.07
N GLU A 102 12.10 -12.97 -6.73
CA GLU A 102 11.55 -13.94 -7.66
C GLU A 102 10.84 -13.26 -8.83
N ALA A 103 9.98 -12.26 -8.59
CA ALA A 103 9.32 -11.50 -9.64
C ALA A 103 10.33 -10.87 -10.59
N LEU A 104 11.34 -10.17 -10.05
CA LEU A 104 12.39 -9.51 -10.83
C LEU A 104 13.22 -10.52 -11.64
N SER A 105 13.54 -11.68 -11.06
CA SER A 105 14.26 -12.75 -11.78
C SER A 105 13.51 -13.31 -12.98
N LYS A 106 12.18 -13.23 -12.96
CA LYS A 106 11.28 -13.61 -14.06
C LYS A 106 11.00 -12.45 -15.03
N GLY A 107 11.63 -11.30 -14.83
CA GLY A 107 11.43 -10.11 -15.66
C GLY A 107 10.15 -9.33 -15.34
N ILE A 108 9.48 -9.62 -14.22
CA ILE A 108 8.28 -8.92 -13.78
C ILE A 108 8.73 -7.73 -12.89
N PRO A 109 8.60 -6.48 -13.36
CA PRO A 109 8.93 -5.31 -12.57
C PRO A 109 8.01 -5.17 -11.35
N VAL A 110 8.59 -4.77 -10.23
CA VAL A 110 7.87 -4.52 -8.98
C VAL A 110 8.08 -3.08 -8.55
N ILE A 111 7.00 -2.38 -8.26
CA ILE A 111 7.02 -1.08 -7.56
C ILE A 111 6.20 -1.17 -6.29
N THR A 112 6.56 -0.36 -5.29
CA THR A 112 5.76 -0.22 -4.09
C THR A 112 4.94 1.07 -4.13
N ALA A 113 3.76 1.04 -3.51
CA ALA A 113 2.87 2.18 -3.40
C ALA A 113 2.31 2.30 -1.99
N ASN A 114 2.04 3.52 -1.51
CA ASN A 114 1.50 3.84 -0.20
C ASN A 114 2.41 3.47 0.98
N THR A 115 2.90 2.24 1.04
CA THR A 115 3.78 1.73 2.10
C THR A 115 4.96 1.01 1.47
N ASP A 116 6.16 1.38 1.90
CA ASP A 116 7.42 0.83 1.42
C ASP A 116 8.15 0.08 2.54
N ASP A 117 9.19 -0.65 2.15
CA ASP A 117 10.19 -1.14 3.08
C ASP A 117 10.77 0.05 3.87
N PRO A 118 10.87 -0.02 5.20
CA PRO A 118 11.41 1.06 6.01
C PRO A 118 12.89 1.35 5.72
N GLU A 119 13.64 0.39 5.18
CA GLU A 119 15.02 0.58 4.71
C GLU A 119 15.07 1.07 3.24
N GLY A 120 13.93 1.25 2.62
CA GLY A 120 13.81 1.74 1.25
C GLY A 120 14.49 0.83 0.25
N ALA A 121 15.36 1.40 -0.58
CA ALA A 121 16.09 0.64 -1.60
C ALA A 121 17.17 -0.29 -1.03
N ALA A 122 17.55 -0.15 0.24
CA ALA A 122 18.48 -1.06 0.90
C ALA A 122 17.78 -2.33 1.39
N GLY A 123 16.49 -2.25 1.73
CA GLY A 123 15.70 -3.38 2.24
C GLY A 123 15.04 -4.21 1.15
N SER A 124 14.70 -3.61 0.01
CA SER A 124 13.99 -4.31 -1.06
C SER A 124 14.50 -3.91 -2.45
N ASN A 125 14.67 -4.89 -3.33
CA ASN A 125 15.10 -4.70 -4.73
C ASN A 125 14.00 -4.14 -5.66
N ARG A 126 12.83 -3.73 -5.13
CA ARG A 126 11.77 -3.11 -5.93
C ARG A 126 12.31 -1.90 -6.70
N LEU A 127 11.75 -1.61 -7.89
CA LEU A 127 12.29 -0.59 -8.79
C LEU A 127 12.05 0.84 -8.31
N ALA A 128 10.89 1.09 -7.68
CA ALA A 128 10.50 2.43 -7.22
C ALA A 128 9.45 2.36 -6.10
N TYR A 129 9.33 3.46 -5.37
CA TYR A 129 8.26 3.71 -4.42
C TYR A 129 7.44 4.93 -4.82
N VAL A 130 6.14 4.81 -4.75
CA VAL A 130 5.18 5.90 -4.96
C VAL A 130 4.36 6.08 -3.69
N GLY A 131 4.68 7.08 -2.90
CA GLY A 131 4.00 7.32 -1.63
C GLY A 131 4.60 8.45 -0.82
N GLN A 132 4.23 8.51 0.45
CA GLN A 132 4.65 9.51 1.40
C GLN A 132 5.88 9.02 2.16
N ASP A 133 6.84 9.90 2.43
CA ASP A 133 7.82 9.65 3.48
C ASP A 133 7.08 9.63 4.84
N LEU A 134 6.90 8.44 5.37
CA LEU A 134 6.05 8.21 6.53
C LEU A 134 6.66 8.77 7.82
N GLU A 135 7.99 8.73 7.96
CA GLU A 135 8.67 9.29 9.12
C GLU A 135 8.62 10.81 9.09
N ALA A 136 8.94 11.43 7.95
CA ALA A 136 8.81 12.87 7.77
C ALA A 136 7.38 13.34 8.01
N ALA A 137 6.39 12.60 7.52
CA ALA A 137 4.97 12.90 7.74
C ALA A 137 4.57 12.87 9.22
N GLY A 138 5.07 11.90 9.98
CA GLY A 138 4.87 11.84 11.43
C GLY A 138 5.51 13.03 12.16
N TYR A 139 6.71 13.38 11.77
CA TYR A 139 7.44 14.54 12.31
C TYR A 139 6.67 15.84 12.07
N GLU A 140 6.23 16.09 10.84
CA GLU A 140 5.49 17.30 10.47
C GLU A 140 4.10 17.36 11.13
N LEU A 141 3.45 16.23 11.34
CA LEU A 141 2.20 16.15 12.10
C LEU A 141 2.42 16.65 13.53
N ALA A 142 3.45 16.15 14.21
CA ALA A 142 3.80 16.56 15.56
C ALA A 142 4.23 18.03 15.62
N ALA A 143 5.00 18.50 14.65
CA ALA A 143 5.39 19.91 14.53
C ALA A 143 4.16 20.82 14.37
N THR A 144 3.17 20.40 13.63
CA THR A 144 1.91 21.13 13.46
C THR A 144 1.11 21.16 14.77
N LEU A 145 0.98 20.01 15.44
CA LEU A 145 0.25 19.88 16.70
C LEU A 145 0.94 20.70 17.81
N SER A 146 2.27 20.78 17.83
CA SER A 146 3.05 21.48 18.86
C SER A 146 2.71 22.97 18.96
N LYS A 147 2.20 23.57 17.89
CA LYS A 147 1.72 24.97 17.88
C LYS A 147 0.50 25.19 18.81
N GLN A 148 -0.15 24.10 19.22
CA GLN A 148 -1.29 24.11 20.11
C GLN A 148 -0.92 23.63 21.54
N PHE A 149 0.34 23.32 21.81
CA PHE A 149 0.76 22.88 23.13
C PHE A 149 0.61 24.00 24.16
N PRO A 150 0.16 23.68 25.38
CA PRO A 150 0.08 24.66 26.46
C PRO A 150 1.47 25.19 26.82
N SER A 151 1.54 26.30 27.53
CA SER A 151 2.83 26.87 27.98
C SER A 151 3.51 26.09 29.12
N GLY A 152 2.76 25.21 29.80
CA GLY A 152 3.24 24.37 30.91
C GLY A 152 3.83 23.03 30.44
N ASP A 153 3.75 22.04 31.33
CA ASP A 153 4.15 20.66 31.05
C ASP A 153 3.29 20.06 29.93
N VAL A 154 3.88 19.18 29.17
CA VAL A 154 3.21 18.51 28.04
C VAL A 154 3.44 17.01 28.13
N HIS A 155 2.36 16.26 27.99
CA HIS A 155 2.40 14.82 27.76
C HIS A 155 1.67 14.50 26.47
N VAL A 156 2.32 13.79 25.55
CA VAL A 156 1.75 13.42 24.24
C VAL A 156 1.54 11.91 24.17
N LEU A 157 0.30 11.51 23.95
CA LEU A 157 -0.02 10.12 23.62
C LEU A 157 0.09 9.92 22.10
N ILE A 158 0.93 8.99 21.68
CA ILE A 158 1.10 8.61 20.27
C ILE A 158 0.36 7.29 20.03
N GLY A 159 -0.79 7.37 19.38
CA GLY A 159 -1.53 6.19 18.94
C GLY A 159 -0.91 5.62 17.67
N VAL A 160 -0.41 4.39 17.73
CA VAL A 160 0.08 3.62 16.58
C VAL A 160 -0.95 2.55 16.29
N ALA A 161 -1.51 2.53 15.10
CA ALA A 161 -2.62 1.65 14.76
C ALA A 161 -2.28 0.16 14.93
N ASP A 162 -1.10 -0.25 14.44
CA ASP A 162 -0.56 -1.61 14.58
C ASP A 162 0.97 -1.53 14.64
N MET A 163 1.56 -2.06 15.71
CA MET A 163 3.01 -2.06 15.91
C MET A 163 3.78 -3.03 15.02
N ASN A 164 3.08 -3.94 14.34
CA ASN A 164 3.68 -4.91 13.42
C ASN A 164 3.68 -4.42 11.96
N GLN A 165 3.05 -3.29 11.68
CA GLN A 165 2.93 -2.74 10.34
C GLN A 165 3.80 -1.49 10.15
N SER A 166 4.72 -1.53 9.16
CA SER A 166 5.70 -0.47 8.93
C SER A 166 5.06 0.90 8.72
N TRP A 167 3.94 0.98 7.99
CA TRP A 167 3.24 2.25 7.76
C TRP A 167 2.76 2.93 9.04
N ALA A 168 2.41 2.15 10.07
CA ALA A 168 1.91 2.67 11.34
C ALA A 168 3.05 3.09 12.27
N TYR A 169 4.00 2.18 12.56
CA TYR A 169 5.08 2.50 13.49
C TYR A 169 6.08 3.54 12.95
N THR A 170 6.30 3.60 11.62
CA THR A 170 7.22 4.58 11.03
C THR A 170 6.70 6.02 11.22
N ARG A 171 5.40 6.26 11.05
CA ARG A 171 4.80 7.56 11.41
C ARG A 171 4.92 7.85 12.89
N GLY A 172 4.68 6.86 13.75
CA GLY A 172 4.85 6.96 15.19
C GLY A 172 6.30 7.29 15.60
N ASN A 173 7.29 6.78 14.87
CA ASN A 173 8.70 7.10 15.08
C ASN A 173 9.01 8.54 14.70
N GLY A 174 8.46 9.04 13.60
CA GLY A 174 8.57 10.45 13.20
C GLY A 174 8.02 11.41 14.28
N ILE A 175 6.85 11.10 14.84
CA ILE A 175 6.28 11.86 15.96
C ILE A 175 7.21 11.83 17.17
N ALA A 176 7.70 10.64 17.55
CA ALA A 176 8.61 10.49 18.69
C ALA A 176 9.92 11.29 18.51
N ARG A 177 10.49 11.25 17.29
CA ARG A 177 11.68 12.05 16.97
C ARG A 177 11.42 13.54 17.14
N PHE A 178 10.30 14.06 16.63
CA PHE A 178 9.92 15.46 16.88
C PHE A 178 9.83 15.77 18.37
N MET A 179 9.23 14.88 19.17
CA MET A 179 9.09 15.10 20.61
C MET A 179 10.44 15.18 21.33
N GLU A 180 11.44 14.40 20.92
CA GLU A 180 12.81 14.51 21.46
C GLU A 180 13.49 15.84 21.06
N ASP A 181 13.34 16.27 19.81
CA ASP A 181 13.85 17.55 19.34
C ASP A 181 13.17 18.71 20.08
N TYR A 182 11.85 18.65 20.23
CA TYR A 182 11.07 19.66 20.93
C TYR A 182 11.43 19.75 22.42
N LYS A 183 11.63 18.60 23.07
CA LYS A 183 12.11 18.53 24.46
C LYS A 183 13.49 19.14 24.61
N SER A 184 14.40 18.84 23.69
CA SER A 184 15.77 19.40 23.68
C SER A 184 15.76 20.93 23.48
N ALA A 185 14.85 21.44 22.69
CA ALA A 185 14.67 22.88 22.47
C ALA A 185 13.99 23.63 23.63
N ASN A 186 13.36 22.89 24.58
CA ASN A 186 12.62 23.45 25.71
C ASN A 186 13.08 22.87 27.07
N PRO A 187 14.35 23.04 27.47
CA PRO A 187 14.93 22.34 28.62
C PRO A 187 14.32 22.72 29.98
N GLY A 188 13.54 23.81 30.05
CA GLY A 188 12.82 24.22 31.25
C GLY A 188 11.44 23.66 31.44
N ARG A 189 10.98 22.79 30.51
CA ARG A 189 9.64 22.21 30.52
C ARG A 189 9.70 20.69 30.70
N LYS A 190 8.75 20.14 31.45
CA LYS A 190 8.56 18.70 31.50
C LYS A 190 7.78 18.27 30.25
N ILE A 191 8.48 17.66 29.28
CA ILE A 191 7.91 17.18 28.04
C ILE A 191 8.11 15.66 28.00
N THR A 192 7.01 14.93 27.89
CA THR A 192 7.01 13.47 27.86
C THR A 192 6.07 12.98 26.76
N TYR A 193 6.29 11.76 26.30
CA TYR A 193 5.38 11.09 25.38
C TYR A 193 5.39 9.58 25.62
N GLU A 194 4.34 8.94 25.17
CA GLU A 194 4.21 7.48 25.18
C GLU A 194 3.59 7.01 23.88
N LYS A 195 4.07 5.88 23.37
CA LYS A 195 3.46 5.18 22.21
C LYS A 195 2.61 4.02 22.72
N ILE A 196 1.36 3.96 22.26
CA ILE A 196 0.49 2.82 22.49
C ILE A 196 -0.02 2.26 21.16
N GLU A 197 -0.28 0.97 21.10
CA GLU A 197 -1.05 0.40 20.00
C GLU A 197 -2.51 0.79 20.14
N SER A 198 -2.99 1.64 19.22
CA SER A 198 -4.35 2.19 19.30
C SER A 198 -5.42 1.29 18.70
N GLY A 199 -5.06 0.42 17.76
CA GLY A 199 -5.99 -0.39 16.96
C GLY A 199 -6.37 0.27 15.65
N LEU A 200 -7.09 -0.48 14.81
CA LEU A 200 -7.48 -0.09 13.45
C LEU A 200 -8.92 0.44 13.38
N ASP A 201 -9.80 -0.04 14.25
CA ASP A 201 -11.21 0.38 14.27
C ASP A 201 -11.48 1.49 15.30
N LEU A 202 -12.44 2.37 14.98
CA LEU A 202 -12.78 3.53 15.81
C LEU A 202 -13.20 3.18 17.24
N SER A 203 -13.86 2.04 17.45
CA SER A 203 -14.31 1.59 18.77
C SER A 203 -13.11 1.22 19.64
N THR A 204 -12.18 0.43 19.11
CA THR A 204 -10.94 0.04 19.79
C THR A 204 -10.08 1.26 20.11
N VAL A 205 -9.88 2.15 19.12
CA VAL A 205 -9.14 3.41 19.32
C VAL A 205 -9.75 4.24 20.44
N GLY A 206 -11.08 4.46 20.40
CA GLY A 206 -11.79 5.24 21.40
C GLY A 206 -11.65 4.67 22.80
N ASN A 207 -11.81 3.35 22.94
CA ASN A 207 -11.69 2.66 24.23
C ASN A 207 -10.27 2.72 24.81
N ARG A 208 -9.24 2.48 23.98
CA ARG A 208 -7.84 2.51 24.41
C ARG A 208 -7.40 3.92 24.84
N VAL A 209 -7.75 4.94 24.05
CA VAL A 209 -7.47 6.34 24.39
C VAL A 209 -8.18 6.75 25.66
N ALA A 210 -9.48 6.42 25.81
CA ALA A 210 -10.25 6.73 27.01
C ALA A 210 -9.66 6.06 28.24
N ALA A 211 -9.32 4.77 28.15
CA ALA A 211 -8.67 4.04 29.25
C ALA A 211 -7.33 4.69 29.66
N TYR A 212 -6.54 5.09 28.67
CA TYR A 212 -5.26 5.77 28.93
C TYR A 212 -5.46 7.09 29.67
N VAL A 213 -6.38 7.94 29.21
CA VAL A 213 -6.69 9.25 29.83
C VAL A 213 -7.25 9.10 31.25
N GLN A 214 -7.99 8.02 31.53
CA GLN A 214 -8.50 7.73 32.88
C GLN A 214 -7.42 7.26 33.85
N ALA A 215 -6.35 6.65 33.35
CA ALA A 215 -5.27 6.11 34.17
C ALA A 215 -4.15 7.12 34.45
N ASN A 216 -4.07 8.20 33.72
CA ASN A 216 -3.04 9.25 33.80
C ASN A 216 -3.61 10.65 33.94
#